data_10ba573c55da4718df478210f41fdc73
#
_entry.id   10ba573c55da4718df478210f41fdc73
#
_cell.length_a   1.000
_cell.length_b   1.000
_cell.length_c   1.000
_cell.angle_alpha   90.00
_cell.angle_beta   90.00
_cell.angle_gamma   90.00
#
_symmetry.space_group_name_H-M   'P 1'
#
loop_
_entity.id
_entity.type
_entity.pdbx_description
1 polymer ?
#
loop_
_entity_poly.entity_id
_entity_poly.type
_entity_poly.pdbx_seq_one_letter_code
_entity_poly.pdbx_strand_id
1 'polypeptide(L)'
;MKPIAYPKGTAKSLGRSLRVYHGDHVRKVAMDSLYARFLRPGDLAFDIGAHVGDRISSFRRLGARVVALEPQPGPARALRLIHGRDPKVTLVEAACGDSEGTATLRINSANPTVSTLSGEFVDAAQDQDGWREQVWDRELTVPCTTLDALIAEHGLPAFMKIDVEGFEAQVLAGLNQTPPALSFEFTTIQRDVAEACLARLAALGPYRFNVALGESQALVFPEPVDAEAMHSHLRDLPHEANSGDVYALLSR
;
A
#
# COMPACT_ATOMS: atom_id res chain seq x y z
N MET A 1 -26.09 12.11 9.84
CA MET A 1 -25.53 11.40 8.65
C MET A 1 -26.43 10.25 8.28
N LYS A 2 -26.85 10.14 7.00
CA LYS A 2 -27.57 8.94 6.54
C LYS A 2 -26.60 7.76 6.58
N PRO A 3 -27.02 6.55 7.02
CA PRO A 3 -26.14 5.38 6.99
C PRO A 3 -25.74 5.09 5.55
N ILE A 4 -24.44 4.90 5.31
CA ILE A 4 -23.92 4.48 3.99
C ILE A 4 -24.47 3.08 3.74
N ALA A 5 -25.34 2.95 2.75
CA ALA A 5 -25.88 1.64 2.34
C ALA A 5 -24.76 0.88 1.60
N TYR A 6 -24.30 -0.21 2.18
CA TYR A 6 -23.33 -1.10 1.53
C TYR A 6 -24.05 -1.96 0.47
N PRO A 7 -23.48 -2.16 -0.74
CA PRO A 7 -24.02 -3.06 -1.74
C PRO A 7 -24.15 -4.49 -1.22
N LYS A 8 -25.11 -5.23 -1.78
CA LYS A 8 -25.21 -6.68 -1.54
C LYS A 8 -23.89 -7.34 -1.99
N GLY A 9 -23.22 -8.05 -1.08
CA GLY A 9 -21.93 -8.70 -1.37
C GLY A 9 -20.73 -8.09 -0.64
N THR A 10 -20.74 -6.79 -0.31
CA THR A 10 -19.61 -6.13 0.39
C THR A 10 -19.21 -6.81 1.70
N ALA A 11 -20.17 -7.28 2.49
CA ALA A 11 -19.89 -8.02 3.72
C ALA A 11 -19.20 -9.37 3.46
N LYS A 12 -19.56 -10.05 2.36
CA LYS A 12 -18.96 -11.33 1.97
C LYS A 12 -17.54 -11.15 1.46
N SER A 13 -17.29 -10.13 0.62
CA SER A 13 -15.95 -9.83 0.10
C SER A 13 -15.02 -9.37 1.22
N LEU A 14 -15.47 -8.48 2.10
CA LEU A 14 -14.72 -8.06 3.27
C LEU A 14 -14.40 -9.24 4.22
N GLY A 15 -15.38 -10.14 4.46
CA GLY A 15 -15.16 -11.36 5.25
C GLY A 15 -14.16 -12.32 4.61
N ARG A 16 -14.07 -12.35 3.26
CA ARG A 16 -13.02 -13.09 2.54
C ARG A 16 -11.65 -12.46 2.78
N SER A 17 -11.52 -11.14 2.60
CA SER A 17 -10.28 -10.42 2.86
C SER A 17 -9.78 -10.65 4.29
N LEU A 18 -10.66 -10.52 5.29
CA LEU A 18 -10.29 -10.78 6.69
C LEU A 18 -9.74 -12.20 6.91
N ARG A 19 -10.33 -13.22 6.28
CA ARG A 19 -9.82 -14.60 6.38
C ARG A 19 -8.48 -14.79 5.70
N VAL A 20 -8.31 -14.22 4.50
CA VAL A 20 -7.07 -14.32 3.73
C VAL A 20 -5.93 -13.63 4.47
N TYR A 21 -6.14 -12.38 4.89
CA TYR A 21 -5.08 -11.53 5.42
C TYR A 21 -4.79 -11.74 6.91
N HIS A 22 -5.77 -12.20 7.71
CA HIS A 22 -5.58 -12.44 9.15
C HIS A 22 -5.58 -13.92 9.54
N GLY A 23 -5.93 -14.85 8.63
CA GLY A 23 -6.06 -16.28 8.94
C GLY A 23 -4.74 -17.05 8.89
N ASP A 24 -3.75 -16.61 8.15
CA ASP A 24 -2.50 -17.34 7.88
C ASP A 24 -1.40 -16.99 8.90
N HIS A 25 -1.05 -17.96 9.75
CA HIS A 25 0.01 -17.78 10.76
C HIS A 25 1.41 -17.76 10.14
N VAL A 26 1.67 -18.55 9.09
CA VAL A 26 2.98 -18.60 8.43
C VAL A 26 3.28 -17.26 7.80
N ARG A 27 2.31 -16.70 7.06
CA ARG A 27 2.40 -15.37 6.49
C ARG A 27 2.65 -14.29 7.55
N LYS A 28 1.98 -14.35 8.70
CA LYS A 28 2.21 -13.40 9.81
C LYS A 28 3.65 -13.42 10.30
N VAL A 29 4.22 -14.60 10.51
CA VAL A 29 5.61 -14.74 10.98
C VAL A 29 6.60 -14.22 9.92
N ALA A 30 6.39 -14.56 8.66
CA ALA A 30 7.23 -14.08 7.56
C ALA A 30 7.16 -12.55 7.44
N MET A 31 5.96 -11.96 7.53
CA MET A 31 5.73 -10.52 7.49
C MET A 31 6.42 -9.81 8.67
N ASP A 32 6.28 -10.34 9.90
CA ASP A 32 6.95 -9.78 11.09
C ASP A 32 8.48 -9.83 10.93
N SER A 33 9.02 -10.93 10.39
CA SER A 33 10.45 -11.09 10.14
C SER A 33 10.97 -10.09 9.10
N LEU A 34 10.20 -9.83 8.05
CA LEU A 34 10.55 -8.85 7.03
C LEU A 34 10.54 -7.43 7.59
N TYR A 35 9.46 -7.03 8.26
CA TYR A 35 9.33 -5.66 8.78
C TYR A 35 10.23 -5.38 9.99
N ALA A 36 10.66 -6.41 10.74
CA ALA A 36 11.67 -6.25 11.79
C ALA A 36 13.05 -5.78 11.26
N ARG A 37 13.26 -5.82 9.93
CA ARG A 37 14.46 -5.22 9.31
C ARG A 37 14.41 -3.69 9.34
N PHE A 38 13.20 -3.10 9.34
CA PHE A 38 12.96 -1.66 9.21
C PHE A 38 12.43 -1.01 10.49
N LEU A 39 11.71 -1.76 11.33
CA LEU A 39 11.00 -1.24 12.50
C LEU A 39 11.59 -1.76 13.81
N ARG A 40 11.62 -0.86 14.80
CA ARG A 40 11.96 -1.14 16.21
C ARG A 40 10.80 -0.71 17.11
N PRO A 41 10.71 -1.24 18.34
CA PRO A 41 9.73 -0.79 19.31
C PRO A 41 9.78 0.73 19.53
N GLY A 42 8.64 1.39 19.41
CA GLY A 42 8.50 2.85 19.53
C GLY A 42 8.59 3.63 18.22
N ASP A 43 9.09 3.03 17.15
CA ASP A 43 9.13 3.67 15.83
C ASP A 43 7.72 4.05 15.33
N LEU A 44 7.68 4.99 14.39
CA LEU A 44 6.48 5.34 13.65
C LEU A 44 6.50 4.62 12.30
N ALA A 45 5.38 3.99 11.95
CA ALA A 45 5.14 3.41 10.63
C ALA A 45 3.91 4.02 9.98
N PHE A 46 3.95 4.21 8.66
CA PHE A 46 2.76 4.55 7.86
C PHE A 46 2.31 3.33 7.05
N ASP A 47 0.98 3.15 6.93
CA ASP A 47 0.33 2.12 6.12
C ASP A 47 -0.68 2.81 5.19
N ILE A 48 -0.27 3.06 3.95
CA ILE A 48 -1.03 3.82 2.96
C ILE A 48 -1.75 2.82 2.04
N GLY A 49 -3.10 2.77 2.15
CA GLY A 49 -3.92 1.71 1.57
C GLY A 49 -4.08 0.52 2.50
N ALA A 50 -4.40 0.79 3.77
CA ALA A 50 -4.34 -0.22 4.84
C ALA A 50 -5.36 -1.37 4.73
N HIS A 51 -6.36 -1.26 3.85
CA HIS A 51 -7.40 -2.26 3.57
C HIS A 51 -8.00 -2.86 4.87
N VAL A 52 -7.69 -4.13 5.22
CA VAL A 52 -8.19 -4.76 6.45
C VAL A 52 -7.15 -4.81 7.59
N GLY A 53 -5.97 -4.20 7.43
CA GLY A 53 -5.01 -3.90 8.49
C GLY A 53 -4.12 -5.05 8.94
N ASP A 54 -3.79 -6.00 8.07
CA ASP A 54 -2.81 -7.04 8.38
C ASP A 54 -1.40 -6.47 8.57
N ARG A 55 -1.01 -5.45 7.77
CA ARG A 55 0.25 -4.69 7.94
C ARG A 55 0.24 -3.92 9.26
N ILE A 56 -0.86 -3.23 9.60
CA ILE A 56 -1.02 -2.59 10.91
C ILE A 56 -0.76 -3.59 12.03
N SER A 57 -1.38 -4.78 11.93
CA SER A 57 -1.20 -5.85 12.94
C SER A 57 0.27 -6.28 13.09
N SER A 58 1.02 -6.38 11.98
CA SER A 58 2.45 -6.70 12.00
C SER A 58 3.27 -5.59 12.67
N PHE A 59 3.09 -4.33 12.24
CA PHE A 59 3.80 -3.19 12.81
C PHE A 59 3.53 -3.05 14.32
N ARG A 60 2.29 -3.33 14.76
CA ARG A 60 1.92 -3.32 16.17
C ARG A 60 2.57 -4.44 16.98
N ARG A 61 2.72 -5.66 16.41
CA ARG A 61 3.47 -6.75 17.07
C ARG A 61 4.96 -6.41 17.23
N LEU A 62 5.53 -5.66 16.29
CA LEU A 62 6.90 -5.13 16.38
C LEU A 62 7.03 -3.92 17.33
N GLY A 63 5.93 -3.44 17.90
CA GLY A 63 5.92 -2.35 18.88
C GLY A 63 5.87 -0.94 18.27
N ALA A 64 5.72 -0.80 16.96
CA ALA A 64 5.63 0.49 16.30
C ALA A 64 4.31 1.22 16.60
N ARG A 65 4.31 2.56 16.55
CA ARG A 65 3.11 3.38 16.38
C ARG A 65 2.74 3.38 14.91
N VAL A 66 1.44 3.43 14.58
CA VAL A 66 0.99 3.31 13.19
C VAL A 66 0.04 4.43 12.84
N VAL A 67 0.26 5.09 11.71
CA VAL A 67 -0.73 5.91 11.00
C VAL A 67 -1.15 5.14 9.77
N ALA A 68 -2.44 4.86 9.64
CA ALA A 68 -2.98 4.02 8.57
C ALA A 68 -4.09 4.76 7.81
N LEU A 69 -3.97 4.78 6.49
CA LEU A 69 -4.92 5.41 5.59
C LEU A 69 -5.74 4.35 4.86
N GLU A 70 -7.07 4.54 4.85
CA GLU A 70 -8.00 3.71 4.09
C GLU A 70 -9.23 4.54 3.69
N PRO A 71 -9.40 4.87 2.41
CA PRO A 71 -10.52 5.69 1.95
C PRO A 71 -11.83 4.94 1.82
N GLN A 72 -11.82 3.61 1.69
CA GLN A 72 -13.03 2.82 1.49
C GLN A 72 -13.83 2.67 2.79
N PRO A 73 -15.13 3.01 2.81
CA PRO A 73 -15.93 2.94 4.06
C PRO A 73 -16.04 1.53 4.66
N GLY A 74 -16.04 0.49 3.83
CA GLY A 74 -16.11 -0.92 4.26
C GLY A 74 -14.86 -1.36 5.02
N PRO A 75 -13.70 -1.36 4.37
CA PRO A 75 -12.41 -1.60 5.02
C PRO A 75 -12.14 -0.69 6.21
N ALA A 76 -12.36 0.63 6.11
CA ALA A 76 -12.19 1.57 7.21
C ALA A 76 -13.02 1.19 8.45
N ARG A 77 -14.26 0.70 8.25
CA ARG A 77 -15.07 0.16 9.36
C ARG A 77 -14.43 -1.08 9.99
N ALA A 78 -13.86 -1.99 9.18
CA ALA A 78 -13.16 -3.16 9.72
C ALA A 78 -11.94 -2.72 10.53
N LEU A 79 -11.15 -1.77 10.03
CA LEU A 79 -10.00 -1.20 10.76
C LEU A 79 -10.41 -0.62 12.11
N ARG A 80 -11.50 0.15 12.17
CA ARG A 80 -12.03 0.68 13.45
C ARG A 80 -12.42 -0.42 14.43
N LEU A 81 -13.00 -1.52 13.94
CA LEU A 81 -13.38 -2.65 14.80
C LEU A 81 -12.16 -3.41 15.33
N ILE A 82 -11.11 -3.56 14.53
CA ILE A 82 -9.92 -4.35 14.88
C ILE A 82 -8.93 -3.50 15.68
N HIS A 83 -8.63 -2.29 15.21
CA HIS A 83 -7.55 -1.44 15.71
C HIS A 83 -7.99 -0.17 16.42
N GLY A 84 -9.27 0.23 16.33
CA GLY A 84 -9.75 1.53 16.83
C GLY A 84 -9.68 1.70 18.35
N ARG A 85 -9.35 0.67 19.12
CA ARG A 85 -9.10 0.75 20.58
C ARG A 85 -7.61 0.76 20.93
N ASP A 86 -6.72 0.59 19.96
CA ASP A 86 -5.28 0.68 20.21
C ASP A 86 -4.83 2.14 20.15
N PRO A 87 -4.40 2.77 21.29
CA PRO A 87 -4.02 4.17 21.31
C PRO A 87 -2.74 4.49 20.51
N LYS A 88 -2.05 3.46 20.00
CA LYS A 88 -0.86 3.59 19.15
C LYS A 88 -1.19 3.44 17.66
N VAL A 89 -2.48 3.37 17.29
CA VAL A 89 -2.95 3.32 15.90
C VAL A 89 -3.83 4.52 15.63
N THR A 90 -3.44 5.34 14.67
CA THR A 90 -4.24 6.43 14.12
C THR A 90 -4.81 5.98 12.79
N LEU A 91 -6.14 6.01 12.66
CA LEU A 91 -6.85 5.65 11.43
C LEU A 91 -7.32 6.92 10.72
N VAL A 92 -6.93 7.11 9.47
CA VAL A 92 -7.28 8.25 8.62
C VAL A 92 -8.14 7.74 7.46
N GLU A 93 -9.39 8.20 7.38
CA GLU A 93 -10.31 7.82 6.31
C GLU A 93 -10.14 8.75 5.10
N ALA A 94 -8.98 8.67 4.45
CA ALA A 94 -8.61 9.45 3.29
C ALA A 94 -7.75 8.62 2.33
N ALA A 95 -7.75 9.01 1.07
CA ALA A 95 -6.76 8.61 0.09
C ALA A 95 -5.47 9.40 0.26
N CYS A 96 -4.40 8.97 -0.38
CA CYS A 96 -3.14 9.69 -0.48
C CYS A 96 -2.81 9.97 -1.94
N GLY A 97 -2.26 11.15 -2.22
CA GLY A 97 -1.87 11.57 -3.56
C GLY A 97 -0.83 12.68 -3.54
N ASP A 98 -0.71 13.40 -4.64
CA ASP A 98 0.23 14.52 -4.83
C ASP A 98 -0.26 15.85 -4.26
N SER A 99 -1.56 15.96 -3.95
CA SER A 99 -2.19 17.19 -3.46
C SER A 99 -3.33 16.92 -2.49
N GLU A 100 -3.56 17.87 -1.58
CA GLU A 100 -4.69 17.81 -0.65
C GLU A 100 -6.00 18.22 -1.33
N GLY A 101 -7.12 17.62 -0.89
CA GLY A 101 -8.45 17.93 -1.43
C GLY A 101 -9.37 16.73 -1.44
N THR A 102 -9.94 16.42 -2.59
CA THR A 102 -10.79 15.25 -2.80
C THR A 102 -10.39 14.53 -4.08
N ALA A 103 -10.57 13.20 -4.09
CA ALA A 103 -10.30 12.37 -5.25
C ALA A 103 -11.47 11.40 -5.51
N THR A 104 -11.57 10.88 -6.73
CA THR A 104 -12.58 9.87 -7.10
C THR A 104 -11.98 8.49 -6.96
N LEU A 105 -12.47 7.74 -5.97
CA LEU A 105 -12.12 6.34 -5.75
C LEU A 105 -13.04 5.43 -6.56
N ARG A 106 -12.46 4.60 -7.40
CA ARG A 106 -13.14 3.53 -8.15
C ARG A 106 -13.16 2.27 -7.31
N ILE A 107 -14.34 1.82 -6.94
CA ILE A 107 -14.55 0.68 -6.04
C ILE A 107 -14.93 -0.55 -6.84
N ASN A 108 -14.21 -1.66 -6.59
CA ASN A 108 -14.66 -2.99 -6.97
C ASN A 108 -15.37 -3.62 -5.76
N SER A 109 -16.70 -3.65 -5.79
CA SER A 109 -17.52 -4.15 -4.66
C SER A 109 -17.32 -5.66 -4.40
N ALA A 110 -16.98 -6.42 -5.43
CA ALA A 110 -16.73 -7.86 -5.33
C ALA A 110 -15.32 -8.18 -4.81
N ASN A 111 -14.35 -7.31 -5.10
CA ASN A 111 -12.96 -7.43 -4.67
C ASN A 111 -12.43 -6.06 -4.20
N PRO A 112 -12.74 -5.63 -2.97
CA PRO A 112 -12.35 -4.31 -2.47
C PRO A 112 -10.82 -4.07 -2.45
N THR A 113 -10.01 -5.12 -2.49
CA THR A 113 -8.54 -5.03 -2.52
C THR A 113 -8.06 -4.21 -3.71
N VAL A 114 -8.64 -4.40 -4.89
CA VAL A 114 -8.22 -3.74 -6.14
C VAL A 114 -8.94 -2.40 -6.39
N SER A 115 -9.51 -1.78 -5.38
CA SER A 115 -10.12 -0.45 -5.53
C SER A 115 -9.03 0.62 -5.62
N THR A 116 -9.16 1.56 -6.56
CA THR A 116 -8.08 2.47 -6.96
C THR A 116 -8.54 3.89 -7.25
N LEU A 117 -7.64 4.84 -7.16
CA LEU A 117 -7.80 6.19 -7.73
C LEU A 117 -7.38 6.26 -9.20
N SER A 118 -6.57 5.30 -9.68
CA SER A 118 -6.03 5.27 -11.04
C SER A 118 -7.07 4.80 -12.05
N GLY A 119 -7.45 5.67 -12.98
CA GLY A 119 -8.23 5.26 -14.17
C GLY A 119 -7.40 4.40 -15.12
N GLU A 120 -6.12 4.71 -15.25
CA GLU A 120 -5.18 3.98 -16.10
C GLU A 120 -4.98 2.52 -15.62
N PHE A 121 -5.01 2.29 -14.29
CA PHE A 121 -4.98 0.94 -13.74
C PHE A 121 -6.24 0.14 -14.14
N VAL A 122 -7.42 0.77 -14.06
CA VAL A 122 -8.67 0.13 -14.48
C VAL A 122 -8.62 -0.24 -15.95
N ASP A 123 -8.14 0.68 -16.81
CA ASP A 123 -8.04 0.46 -18.25
C ASP A 123 -7.01 -0.65 -18.56
N ALA A 124 -5.83 -0.62 -17.94
CA ALA A 124 -4.80 -1.64 -18.11
C ALA A 124 -5.28 -3.03 -17.67
N ALA A 125 -6.04 -3.11 -16.59
CA ALA A 125 -6.57 -4.37 -16.06
C ALA A 125 -7.60 -5.02 -17.00
N GLN A 126 -8.44 -4.23 -17.71
CA GLN A 126 -9.50 -4.76 -18.59
C GLN A 126 -8.94 -5.61 -19.75
N ASP A 127 -7.74 -5.28 -20.22
CA ASP A 127 -7.13 -5.93 -21.37
C ASP A 127 -6.26 -7.16 -21.01
N GLN A 128 -6.11 -7.44 -19.68
CA GLN A 128 -5.21 -8.49 -19.22
C GLN A 128 -5.92 -9.76 -18.77
N ASP A 129 -5.36 -10.91 -19.15
CA ASP A 129 -5.79 -12.21 -18.63
C ASP A 129 -5.62 -12.26 -17.10
N GLY A 130 -6.63 -12.79 -16.41
CA GLY A 130 -6.67 -12.82 -14.94
C GLY A 130 -7.32 -11.59 -14.29
N TRP A 131 -7.46 -10.47 -15.02
CA TRP A 131 -8.10 -9.25 -14.54
C TRP A 131 -9.48 -8.99 -15.15
N ARG A 132 -9.85 -9.67 -16.23
CA ARG A 132 -11.12 -9.46 -17.00
C ARG A 132 -12.40 -9.60 -16.17
N GLU A 133 -12.36 -10.31 -15.04
CA GLU A 133 -13.50 -10.46 -14.12
C GLU A 133 -13.57 -9.34 -13.09
N GLN A 134 -12.57 -8.45 -13.03
CA GLN A 134 -12.56 -7.32 -12.11
C GLN A 134 -13.46 -6.22 -12.67
N VAL A 135 -14.46 -5.80 -11.88
CA VAL A 135 -15.42 -4.76 -12.27
C VAL A 135 -15.42 -3.66 -11.21
N TRP A 136 -15.03 -2.46 -11.62
CA TRP A 136 -15.17 -1.25 -10.81
C TRP A 136 -16.58 -0.68 -10.99
N ASP A 137 -17.50 -1.13 -10.16
CA ASP A 137 -18.94 -0.92 -10.28
C ASP A 137 -19.44 0.35 -9.59
N ARG A 138 -18.56 1.08 -8.89
CA ARG A 138 -18.91 2.30 -8.16
C ARG A 138 -17.76 3.31 -8.14
N GLU A 139 -18.17 4.59 -8.04
CA GLU A 139 -17.28 5.70 -7.72
C GLU A 139 -17.70 6.35 -6.40
N LEU A 140 -16.72 6.81 -5.64
CA LEU A 140 -16.90 7.52 -4.39
C LEU A 140 -15.92 8.70 -4.33
N THR A 141 -16.42 9.90 -4.08
CA THR A 141 -15.55 11.04 -3.73
C THR A 141 -15.07 10.88 -2.29
N VAL A 142 -13.75 10.86 -2.11
CA VAL A 142 -13.08 10.69 -0.82
C VAL A 142 -12.16 11.87 -0.53
N PRO A 143 -11.89 12.22 0.74
CA PRO A 143 -10.80 13.12 1.08
C PRO A 143 -9.46 12.58 0.56
N CYS A 144 -8.57 13.48 0.15
CA CYS A 144 -7.21 13.17 -0.26
C CYS A 144 -6.22 14.03 0.51
N THR A 145 -5.14 13.42 0.98
CA THR A 145 -4.02 14.08 1.66
C THR A 145 -2.71 13.73 0.96
N THR A 146 -1.58 14.26 1.44
CA THR A 146 -0.25 13.97 0.92
C THR A 146 0.63 13.30 1.98
N LEU A 147 1.70 12.63 1.57
CA LEU A 147 2.69 12.09 2.50
C LEU A 147 3.35 13.20 3.32
N ASP A 148 3.63 14.35 2.72
CA ASP A 148 4.22 15.49 3.44
C ASP A 148 3.28 16.05 4.52
N ALA A 149 1.97 16.14 4.25
CA ALA A 149 0.98 16.57 5.24
C ALA A 149 0.91 15.59 6.43
N LEU A 150 0.92 14.28 6.16
CA LEU A 150 0.96 13.24 7.19
C LEU A 150 2.23 13.31 8.02
N ILE A 151 3.40 13.55 7.39
CA ILE A 151 4.67 13.70 8.09
C ILE A 151 4.67 14.98 8.95
N ALA A 152 4.10 16.07 8.46
CA ALA A 152 3.97 17.30 9.23
C ALA A 152 3.12 17.12 10.48
N GLU A 153 2.06 16.32 10.42
CA GLU A 153 1.14 16.07 11.54
C GLU A 153 1.69 15.02 12.53
N HIS A 154 2.30 13.94 12.04
CA HIS A 154 2.60 12.76 12.85
C HIS A 154 4.09 12.52 13.08
N GLY A 155 4.96 13.17 12.30
CA GLY A 155 6.41 13.00 12.28
C GLY A 155 6.88 12.07 11.16
N LEU A 156 8.18 12.11 10.87
CA LEU A 156 8.80 11.28 9.83
C LEU A 156 8.77 9.80 10.26
N PRO A 157 8.16 8.90 9.48
CA PRO A 157 8.13 7.47 9.82
C PRO A 157 9.48 6.80 9.58
N ALA A 158 9.80 5.79 10.38
CA ALA A 158 10.95 4.91 10.15
C ALA A 158 10.71 3.98 8.94
N PHE A 159 9.44 3.65 8.68
CA PHE A 159 9.02 2.87 7.52
C PHE A 159 7.62 3.29 7.06
N MET A 160 7.38 3.29 5.75
CA MET A 160 6.05 3.40 5.18
C MET A 160 5.79 2.33 4.11
N LYS A 161 4.60 1.73 4.14
CA LYS A 161 4.07 0.88 3.08
C LYS A 161 3.10 1.71 2.25
N ILE A 162 3.26 1.68 0.93
CA ILE A 162 2.36 2.30 -0.04
C ILE A 162 1.79 1.20 -0.93
N ASP A 163 0.47 1.03 -0.91
CA ASP A 163 -0.24 -0.03 -1.61
C ASP A 163 -1.63 0.52 -1.99
N VAL A 164 -1.70 1.15 -3.15
CA VAL A 164 -2.87 1.94 -3.58
C VAL A 164 -3.32 1.60 -5.00
N GLU A 165 -2.90 0.41 -5.46
CA GLU A 165 -3.41 -0.22 -6.68
C GLU A 165 -3.21 0.66 -7.93
N GLY A 166 -1.94 0.95 -8.27
CA GLY A 166 -1.55 1.69 -9.46
C GLY A 166 -1.56 3.22 -9.33
N PHE A 167 -1.59 3.75 -8.08
CA PHE A 167 -1.51 5.19 -7.82
C PHE A 167 -0.25 5.57 -7.00
N GLU A 168 0.72 4.67 -6.88
CA GLU A 168 1.92 4.81 -6.06
C GLU A 168 2.80 5.98 -6.51
N ALA A 169 2.92 6.21 -7.82
CA ALA A 169 3.71 7.32 -8.37
C ALA A 169 3.14 8.68 -7.94
N GLN A 170 1.82 8.85 -7.94
CA GLN A 170 1.14 10.06 -7.48
C GLN A 170 1.27 10.24 -5.97
N VAL A 171 1.20 9.16 -5.20
CA VAL A 171 1.46 9.20 -3.74
C VAL A 171 2.90 9.67 -3.48
N LEU A 172 3.89 9.11 -4.18
CA LEU A 172 5.30 9.51 -4.05
C LEU A 172 5.58 10.92 -4.59
N ALA A 173 4.79 11.44 -5.52
CA ALA A 173 4.89 12.84 -5.95
C ALA A 173 4.58 13.81 -4.79
N GLY A 174 3.72 13.42 -3.84
CA GLY A 174 3.40 14.17 -2.61
C GLY A 174 4.42 14.01 -1.47
N LEU A 175 5.60 13.42 -1.73
CA LEU A 175 6.68 13.22 -0.76
C LEU A 175 7.92 14.05 -1.14
N ASN A 176 8.34 14.98 -0.28
CA ASN A 176 9.55 15.78 -0.44
C ASN A 176 10.59 15.54 0.66
N GLN A 177 10.29 14.66 1.60
CA GLN A 177 11.19 14.25 2.67
C GLN A 177 11.79 12.86 2.36
N THR A 178 12.86 12.51 3.04
CA THR A 178 13.60 11.26 2.85
C THR A 178 13.40 10.31 4.02
N PRO A 179 12.29 9.53 4.08
CA PRO A 179 12.13 8.50 5.10
C PRO A 179 13.26 7.46 5.01
N PRO A 180 13.71 6.89 6.14
CA PRO A 180 14.80 5.91 6.16
C PRO A 180 14.52 4.67 5.32
N ALA A 181 13.26 4.23 5.28
CA ALA A 181 12.83 3.12 4.44
C ALA A 181 11.35 3.25 4.06
N LEU A 182 11.00 2.73 2.88
CA LEU A 182 9.63 2.59 2.44
C LEU A 182 9.47 1.38 1.52
N SER A 183 8.24 0.94 1.30
CA SER A 183 7.91 0.05 0.18
C SER A 183 6.73 0.60 -0.61
N PHE A 184 6.70 0.28 -1.90
CA PHE A 184 5.56 0.53 -2.77
C PHE A 184 5.22 -0.72 -3.55
N GLU A 185 3.91 -0.94 -3.79
CA GLU A 185 3.47 -2.05 -4.63
C GLU A 185 3.78 -1.75 -6.10
N PHE A 186 4.05 -2.82 -6.86
CA PHE A 186 4.08 -2.79 -8.32
C PHE A 186 3.25 -3.93 -8.90
N THR A 187 2.75 -3.72 -10.12
CA THR A 187 2.10 -4.76 -10.91
C THR A 187 2.75 -4.88 -12.28
N THR A 188 2.73 -6.09 -12.85
CA THR A 188 3.28 -6.33 -14.20
C THR A 188 2.41 -5.75 -15.31
N ILE A 189 1.16 -5.36 -15.00
CA ILE A 189 0.25 -4.72 -15.95
C ILE A 189 0.48 -3.21 -16.08
N GLN A 190 1.20 -2.58 -15.09
CA GLN A 190 1.55 -1.16 -15.09
C GLN A 190 2.99 -0.95 -14.60
N ARG A 191 3.97 -1.44 -15.37
CA ARG A 191 5.40 -1.32 -15.02
C ARG A 191 5.91 0.11 -15.00
N ASP A 192 5.33 0.98 -15.81
CA ASP A 192 5.60 2.41 -15.89
C ASP A 192 5.36 3.15 -14.57
N VAL A 193 4.37 2.74 -13.77
CA VAL A 193 4.15 3.26 -12.41
C VAL A 193 5.35 2.95 -11.52
N ALA A 194 5.85 1.71 -11.56
CA ALA A 194 7.04 1.33 -10.78
C ALA A 194 8.30 2.07 -11.26
N GLU A 195 8.47 2.28 -12.58
CA GLU A 195 9.56 3.08 -13.14
C GLU A 195 9.51 4.52 -12.64
N ALA A 196 8.33 5.15 -12.64
CA ALA A 196 8.12 6.49 -12.10
C ALA A 196 8.45 6.57 -10.59
N CYS A 197 8.05 5.56 -9.81
CA CYS A 197 8.38 5.46 -8.38
C CYS A 197 9.90 5.37 -8.15
N LEU A 198 10.60 4.52 -8.90
CA LEU A 198 12.07 4.40 -8.81
C LEU A 198 12.76 5.71 -9.17
N ALA A 199 12.35 6.36 -10.27
CA ALA A 199 12.90 7.65 -10.70
C ALA A 199 12.68 8.75 -9.66
N ARG A 200 11.47 8.81 -9.07
CA ARG A 200 11.16 9.77 -8.01
C ARG A 200 12.03 9.56 -6.78
N LEU A 201 12.18 8.33 -6.32
CA LEU A 201 12.99 8.02 -5.14
C LEU A 201 14.49 8.25 -5.39
N ALA A 202 14.99 7.93 -6.58
CA ALA A 202 16.38 8.22 -6.95
C ALA A 202 16.67 9.74 -6.98
N ALA A 203 15.68 10.56 -7.40
CA ALA A 203 15.80 12.01 -7.36
C ALA A 203 15.66 12.58 -5.92
N LEU A 204 14.95 11.90 -5.04
CA LEU A 204 14.72 12.33 -3.67
C LEU A 204 15.95 12.09 -2.78
N GLY A 205 16.70 10.99 -3.00
CA GLY A 205 17.90 10.68 -2.22
C GLY A 205 18.61 9.40 -2.67
N PRO A 206 19.72 9.05 -2.03
CA PRO A 206 20.52 7.87 -2.38
C PRO A 206 19.88 6.56 -1.90
N TYR A 207 18.70 6.24 -2.43
CA TYR A 207 18.02 5.00 -2.10
C TYR A 207 18.64 3.79 -2.81
N ARG A 208 18.65 2.67 -2.09
CA ARG A 208 18.96 1.33 -2.61
C ARG A 208 17.69 0.47 -2.52
N PHE A 209 17.53 -0.47 -3.43
CA PHE A 209 16.27 -1.17 -3.64
C PHE A 209 16.39 -2.67 -3.50
N ASN A 210 15.33 -3.30 -3.03
CA ASN A 210 15.11 -4.74 -3.06
C ASN A 210 13.65 -5.00 -3.43
N VAL A 211 13.26 -6.23 -3.69
CA VAL A 211 11.89 -6.57 -4.08
C VAL A 211 11.47 -7.89 -3.44
N ALA A 212 10.19 -8.00 -3.09
CA ALA A 212 9.54 -9.27 -2.75
C ALA A 212 8.39 -9.50 -3.73
N LEU A 213 8.31 -10.69 -4.34
CA LEU A 213 7.28 -11.01 -5.32
C LEU A 213 6.04 -11.56 -4.64
N GLY A 214 4.89 -11.08 -5.05
CA GLY A 214 3.59 -11.43 -4.47
C GLY A 214 3.58 -11.25 -2.95
N GLU A 215 2.99 -12.20 -2.27
CA GLU A 215 2.92 -12.22 -0.80
C GLU A 215 4.01 -13.09 -0.15
N SER A 216 5.15 -13.30 -0.84
CA SER A 216 6.23 -14.16 -0.35
C SER A 216 6.92 -13.67 0.91
N GLN A 217 6.91 -12.36 1.16
CA GLN A 217 7.63 -11.68 2.26
C GLN A 217 9.14 -12.01 2.27
N ALA A 218 9.69 -12.44 1.13
CA ALA A 218 11.08 -12.81 0.95
C ALA A 218 11.75 -11.89 -0.08
N LEU A 219 12.81 -11.19 0.34
CA LEU A 219 13.55 -10.32 -0.55
C LEU A 219 14.36 -11.14 -1.58
N VAL A 220 14.30 -10.71 -2.84
CA VAL A 220 14.93 -11.40 -3.98
C VAL A 220 16.45 -11.25 -3.96
N PHE A 221 16.93 -10.04 -3.66
CA PHE A 221 18.37 -9.78 -3.67
C PHE A 221 18.95 -9.96 -2.27
N PRO A 222 20.13 -10.60 -2.12
CA PRO A 222 20.82 -10.70 -0.83
C PRO A 222 21.22 -9.33 -0.29
N GLU A 223 21.62 -8.39 -1.17
CA GLU A 223 21.92 -6.99 -0.86
C GLU A 223 21.11 -6.06 -1.74
N PRO A 224 20.71 -4.88 -1.23
CA PRO A 224 19.94 -3.92 -2.03
C PRO A 224 20.74 -3.42 -3.23
N VAL A 225 20.07 -3.30 -4.37
CA VAL A 225 20.63 -2.85 -5.66
C VAL A 225 20.33 -1.36 -5.91
N ASP A 226 20.91 -0.76 -6.95
CA ASP A 226 20.57 0.59 -7.38
C ASP A 226 19.28 0.64 -8.20
N ALA A 227 18.83 1.85 -8.55
CA ALA A 227 17.58 2.05 -9.28
C ALA A 227 17.62 1.46 -10.69
N GLU A 228 18.77 1.47 -11.38
CA GLU A 228 18.93 0.93 -12.73
C GLU A 228 18.80 -0.60 -12.74
N ALA A 229 19.48 -1.26 -11.81
CA ALA A 229 19.39 -2.72 -11.65
C ALA A 229 17.99 -3.15 -11.25
N MET A 230 17.31 -2.40 -10.34
CA MET A 230 15.92 -2.68 -9.97
C MET A 230 14.98 -2.46 -11.15
N HIS A 231 15.12 -1.37 -11.90
CA HIS A 231 14.33 -1.11 -13.11
C HIS A 231 14.48 -2.24 -14.14
N SER A 232 15.72 -2.68 -14.44
CA SER A 232 15.96 -3.82 -15.33
C SER A 232 15.27 -5.08 -14.82
N HIS A 233 15.40 -5.38 -13.53
CA HIS A 233 14.78 -6.56 -12.93
C HIS A 233 13.25 -6.54 -13.08
N LEU A 234 12.59 -5.42 -12.73
CA LEU A 234 11.13 -5.31 -12.83
C LEU A 234 10.63 -5.40 -14.28
N ARG A 235 11.40 -4.85 -15.24
CA ARG A 235 11.05 -4.92 -16.65
C ARG A 235 11.17 -6.34 -17.20
N ASP A 236 12.13 -7.11 -16.73
CA ASP A 236 12.41 -8.46 -17.22
C ASP A 236 11.54 -9.54 -16.54
N LEU A 237 10.77 -9.20 -15.51
CA LEU A 237 9.81 -10.11 -14.87
C LEU A 237 8.77 -10.60 -15.89
N PRO A 238 8.41 -11.90 -15.89
CA PRO A 238 7.29 -12.39 -16.69
C PRO A 238 5.95 -11.81 -16.17
N HIS A 239 4.92 -11.82 -17.02
CA HIS A 239 3.60 -11.35 -16.64
C HIS A 239 2.99 -12.15 -15.46
N GLU A 240 3.31 -13.44 -15.39
CA GLU A 240 2.86 -14.35 -14.33
C GLU A 240 3.38 -13.98 -12.93
N ALA A 241 4.43 -13.15 -12.84
CA ALA A 241 4.87 -12.59 -11.56
C ALA A 241 3.79 -11.71 -10.92
N ASN A 242 2.89 -11.16 -11.73
CA ASN A 242 1.71 -10.40 -11.37
C ASN A 242 2.01 -9.12 -10.59
N SER A 243 2.39 -9.21 -9.31
CA SER A 243 2.67 -8.07 -8.45
C SER A 243 3.74 -8.37 -7.39
N GLY A 244 4.12 -7.36 -6.65
CA GLY A 244 5.01 -7.46 -5.50
C GLY A 244 5.29 -6.10 -4.89
N ASP A 245 6.18 -6.09 -3.89
CA ASP A 245 6.60 -4.88 -3.19
C ASP A 245 8.06 -4.56 -3.48
N VAL A 246 8.33 -3.34 -3.95
CA VAL A 246 9.68 -2.79 -4.01
C VAL A 246 9.98 -2.09 -2.68
N TYR A 247 11.07 -2.45 -2.06
CA TYR A 247 11.58 -1.87 -0.81
C TYR A 247 12.72 -0.90 -1.13
N ALA A 248 12.60 0.35 -0.69
CA ALA A 248 13.61 1.38 -0.84
C ALA A 248 14.21 1.72 0.52
N LEU A 249 15.54 1.69 0.62
CA LEU A 249 16.31 1.99 1.83
C LEU A 249 17.24 3.16 1.54
N LEU A 250 17.14 4.21 2.36
CA LEU A 250 18.02 5.36 2.26
C LEU A 250 19.44 4.97 2.70
N SER A 251 20.39 5.07 1.78
CA SER A 251 21.81 4.86 2.11
C SER A 251 22.31 6.00 3.00
N ARG A 252 23.07 5.65 4.03
CA ARG A 252 23.73 6.62 4.92
C ARG A 252 25.07 7.07 4.34
#